data_401837cd1b1fe60d74a12a4f4a0038f0
#
_entry.id   401837cd1b1fe60d74a12a4f4a0038f0
#
_cell.length_a   1.000
_cell.length_b   1.000
_cell.length_c   1.000
_cell.angle_alpha   90.00
_cell.angle_beta   90.00
_cell.angle_gamma   90.00
#
_symmetry.space_group_name_H-M   'P 1'
#
loop_
_entity.id
_entity.type
_entity.pdbx_description
1 polymer ?
#
loop_
_entity_poly.entity_id
_entity_poly.type
_entity_poly.pdbx_seq_one_letter_code
_entity_poly.pdbx_strand_id
1 'polypeptide(L)'
;VNDKSPPAAEPFKGVKGAWYVVILLAISNGVSFFDRGFVALVIDPIKETLQISDTQIGLMIGPAFIIFYSTVSLPIARLADSKNRKHIILAGMFFWSACTAAFGMAKNIFVLGAARMGVGLGEAALVPAGVSIINDLVPRDKIGRAVSMFTAGGILGGGLATLLGGLLMAVLTASGAITLPFLGSVEPWQQAFMIISIPGVILGLVIVFTMREPVRRIAAHQKQALSIGEAGAYIVGRKRAVMCTILGFAMLSALSGVGTWTPTFFMRTYGLSPAQVGASIGLFSLFGGTLGAIFGGSLTDYLRKRGREDANILVAMVAVLVMLPMNVYGFITDSAGVALALAALRTLVLSMAFGVAHPCVSLAAPAAMRSQAVAIYLLCANGIGIGFVPLLVPLLTDFVFHDPMALRYSLLVVSVIATPIIIILLLLARRPFVAHVNGMSAEAVAAARAEAANVIPLPTTNGAPLAPQT
;
A
#
# COMPACT_ATOMS: atom_id res chain seq x y z
N VAL A 1 -48.64 -7.55 -26.84
CA VAL A 1 -47.27 -6.99 -26.77
C VAL A 1 -46.53 -7.76 -25.70
N ASN A 2 -45.69 -8.74 -26.12
CA ASN A 2 -44.91 -9.56 -25.24
C ASN A 2 -43.83 -8.69 -24.56
N ASP A 3 -44.00 -8.38 -23.29
CA ASP A 3 -42.97 -7.79 -22.44
C ASP A 3 -41.93 -8.90 -22.11
N LYS A 4 -40.91 -9.01 -22.98
CA LYS A 4 -39.71 -9.79 -22.72
C LYS A 4 -38.68 -8.87 -22.10
N SER A 5 -38.86 -8.51 -20.82
CA SER A 5 -37.72 -8.09 -20.00
C SER A 5 -36.66 -9.20 -20.10
N PRO A 6 -35.40 -8.87 -20.43
CA PRO A 6 -34.36 -9.89 -20.46
C PRO A 6 -34.27 -10.56 -19.06
N PRO A 7 -34.15 -11.90 -19.00
CA PRO A 7 -34.06 -12.59 -17.71
C PRO A 7 -32.91 -12.03 -16.92
N ALA A 8 -33.15 -11.73 -15.66
CA ALA A 8 -32.13 -11.27 -14.73
C ALA A 8 -30.96 -12.23 -14.80
N ALA A 9 -29.77 -11.74 -15.21
CA ALA A 9 -28.59 -12.56 -15.35
C ALA A 9 -28.32 -13.29 -14.03
N GLU A 10 -28.25 -14.62 -14.07
CA GLU A 10 -27.98 -15.42 -12.88
C GLU A 10 -26.76 -14.89 -12.13
N PRO A 11 -26.81 -14.81 -10.80
CA PRO A 11 -25.69 -14.32 -10.00
C PRO A 11 -24.48 -15.24 -10.20
N PHE A 12 -23.36 -14.66 -10.61
CA PHE A 12 -22.13 -15.42 -10.84
C PHE A 12 -21.62 -16.11 -9.59
N LYS A 13 -21.52 -17.43 -9.63
CA LYS A 13 -21.11 -18.31 -8.52
C LYS A 13 -19.57 -18.35 -8.28
N GLY A 14 -18.77 -17.70 -9.10
CA GLY A 14 -17.31 -17.77 -9.05
C GLY A 14 -16.72 -18.92 -9.88
N VAL A 15 -15.42 -18.82 -10.21
CA VAL A 15 -14.69 -19.87 -10.92
C VAL A 15 -14.15 -20.91 -9.93
N LYS A 16 -14.25 -22.20 -10.26
CA LYS A 16 -13.64 -23.27 -9.45
C LYS A 16 -12.13 -23.01 -9.34
N GLY A 17 -11.58 -23.02 -8.14
CA GLY A 17 -10.17 -22.70 -7.90
C GLY A 17 -9.85 -21.19 -7.80
N ALA A 18 -10.84 -20.28 -7.80
CA ALA A 18 -10.61 -18.84 -7.68
C ALA A 18 -9.77 -18.46 -6.43
N TRP A 19 -10.07 -19.07 -5.29
CA TRP A 19 -9.33 -18.80 -4.05
C TRP A 19 -7.88 -19.26 -4.08
N TYR A 20 -7.58 -20.35 -4.81
CA TYR A 20 -6.19 -20.76 -5.04
C TYR A 20 -5.40 -19.67 -5.77
N VAL A 21 -5.98 -19.07 -6.81
CA VAL A 21 -5.34 -17.97 -7.55
C VAL A 21 -5.19 -16.74 -6.65
N VAL A 22 -6.20 -16.42 -5.83
CA VAL A 22 -6.11 -15.31 -4.86
C VAL A 22 -4.96 -15.53 -3.88
N ILE A 23 -4.78 -16.75 -3.37
CA ILE A 23 -3.67 -17.11 -2.46
C ILE A 23 -2.32 -16.96 -3.18
N LEU A 24 -2.18 -17.47 -4.42
CA LEU A 24 -0.94 -17.31 -5.19
C LEU A 24 -0.59 -15.84 -5.39
N LEU A 25 -1.57 -15.01 -5.75
CA LEU A 25 -1.37 -13.57 -5.92
C LEU A 25 -1.03 -12.89 -4.58
N ALA A 26 -1.65 -13.31 -3.47
CA ALA A 26 -1.34 -12.81 -2.13
C ALA A 26 0.11 -13.14 -1.72
N ILE A 27 0.57 -14.39 -1.98
CA ILE A 27 1.96 -14.79 -1.74
C ILE A 27 2.91 -14.00 -2.65
N SER A 28 2.55 -13.78 -3.94
CA SER A 28 3.35 -12.97 -4.86
C SER A 28 3.52 -11.52 -4.35
N ASN A 29 2.44 -10.95 -3.82
CA ASN A 29 2.49 -9.64 -3.19
C ASN A 29 3.35 -9.64 -1.92
N GLY A 30 3.30 -10.73 -1.16
CA GLY A 30 4.17 -10.95 0.01
C GLY A 30 5.65 -10.99 -0.37
N VAL A 31 6.03 -11.70 -1.42
CA VAL A 31 7.42 -11.75 -1.93
C VAL A 31 7.89 -10.36 -2.36
N SER A 32 7.07 -9.60 -3.09
CA SER A 32 7.40 -8.23 -3.48
C SER A 32 7.66 -7.32 -2.26
N PHE A 33 6.80 -7.36 -1.24
CA PHE A 33 7.00 -6.57 -0.02
C PHE A 33 8.17 -7.08 0.84
N PHE A 34 8.48 -8.38 0.75
CA PHE A 34 9.68 -8.94 1.37
C PHE A 34 10.95 -8.32 0.79
N ASP A 35 11.07 -8.28 -0.54
CA ASP A 35 12.22 -7.66 -1.24
C ASP A 35 12.41 -6.18 -0.84
N ARG A 36 11.31 -5.45 -0.71
CA ARG A 36 11.33 -4.04 -0.28
C ARG A 36 11.78 -3.88 1.17
N GLY A 37 11.25 -4.71 2.06
CA GLY A 37 11.50 -4.61 3.50
C GLY A 37 12.89 -5.05 3.91
N PHE A 38 13.46 -6.04 3.21
CA PHE A 38 14.77 -6.61 3.54
C PHE A 38 15.92 -5.61 3.44
N VAL A 39 15.85 -4.67 2.49
CA VAL A 39 16.91 -3.65 2.30
C VAL A 39 17.21 -2.88 3.59
N ALA A 40 16.19 -2.62 4.41
CA ALA A 40 16.33 -1.87 5.66
C ALA A 40 17.27 -2.53 6.71
N LEU A 41 17.49 -3.85 6.59
CA LEU A 41 18.36 -4.62 7.50
C LEU A 41 19.83 -4.60 7.06
N VAL A 42 20.12 -4.21 5.82
CA VAL A 42 21.45 -4.36 5.22
C VAL A 42 22.04 -3.04 4.73
N ILE A 43 21.46 -1.91 5.19
CA ILE A 43 21.93 -0.57 4.81
C ILE A 43 23.40 -0.39 5.15
N ASP A 44 23.82 -0.69 6.39
CA ASP A 44 25.20 -0.50 6.82
C ASP A 44 26.18 -1.46 6.11
N PRO A 45 25.93 -2.77 5.97
CA PRO A 45 26.75 -3.64 5.13
C PRO A 45 26.91 -3.18 3.69
N ILE A 46 25.84 -2.67 3.04
CA ILE A 46 25.93 -2.11 1.69
C ILE A 46 26.83 -0.87 1.66
N LYS A 47 26.64 0.03 2.63
CA LYS A 47 27.43 1.25 2.78
C LYS A 47 28.91 0.95 2.92
N GLU A 48 29.27 0.04 3.81
CA GLU A 48 30.64 -0.36 4.09
C GLU A 48 31.29 -1.02 2.87
N THR A 49 30.56 -1.91 2.18
CA THR A 49 31.09 -2.63 1.01
C THR A 49 31.32 -1.69 -0.18
N LEU A 50 30.36 -0.81 -0.45
CA LEU A 50 30.38 0.05 -1.65
C LEU A 50 30.93 1.45 -1.40
N GLN A 51 31.28 1.80 -0.15
CA GLN A 51 31.79 3.11 0.28
C GLN A 51 30.88 4.27 -0.18
N ILE A 52 29.58 4.12 0.08
CA ILE A 52 28.55 5.10 -0.31
C ILE A 52 27.90 5.75 0.93
N SER A 53 27.30 6.93 0.73
CA SER A 53 26.65 7.68 1.82
C SER A 53 25.24 7.17 2.13
N ASP A 54 24.70 7.56 3.29
CA ASP A 54 23.32 7.28 3.66
C ASP A 54 22.32 7.90 2.66
N THR A 55 22.62 9.11 2.16
CA THR A 55 21.83 9.78 1.12
C THR A 55 21.79 9.00 -0.19
N GLN A 56 22.92 8.43 -0.62
CA GLN A 56 22.97 7.59 -1.82
C GLN A 56 22.13 6.33 -1.67
N ILE A 57 22.15 5.70 -0.49
CA ILE A 57 21.25 4.57 -0.18
C ILE A 57 19.79 5.03 -0.15
N GLY A 58 19.48 6.14 0.51
CA GLY A 58 18.15 6.71 0.55
C GLY A 58 17.56 6.98 -0.83
N LEU A 59 18.41 7.47 -1.77
CA LEU A 59 18.04 7.66 -3.18
C LEU A 59 17.69 6.33 -3.85
N MET A 60 18.43 5.25 -3.57
CA MET A 60 18.18 3.92 -4.14
C MET A 60 16.92 3.29 -3.57
N ILE A 61 16.71 3.36 -2.25
CA ILE A 61 15.55 2.75 -1.59
C ILE A 61 14.25 3.48 -1.96
N GLY A 62 14.28 4.80 -1.97
CA GLY A 62 13.12 5.66 -2.18
C GLY A 62 12.88 6.02 -3.65
N PRO A 63 13.41 7.16 -4.13
CA PRO A 63 13.10 7.71 -5.45
C PRO A 63 13.41 6.76 -6.61
N ALA A 64 14.56 6.09 -6.60
CA ALA A 64 14.94 5.17 -7.67
C ALA A 64 13.93 4.04 -7.87
N PHE A 65 13.34 3.54 -6.79
CA PHE A 65 12.29 2.53 -6.86
C PHE A 65 10.95 3.13 -7.29
N ILE A 66 10.46 4.17 -6.56
CA ILE A 66 9.07 4.62 -6.69
C ILE A 66 8.78 5.32 -8.02
N ILE A 67 9.76 6.04 -8.58
CA ILE A 67 9.61 6.71 -9.87
C ILE A 67 9.32 5.67 -10.95
N PHE A 68 10.13 4.61 -11.04
CA PHE A 68 9.95 3.56 -12.05
C PHE A 68 8.68 2.74 -11.78
N TYR A 69 8.43 2.37 -10.53
CA TYR A 69 7.21 1.68 -10.13
C TYR A 69 5.95 2.47 -10.54
N SER A 70 5.87 3.76 -10.20
CA SER A 70 4.68 4.57 -10.45
C SER A 70 4.51 4.92 -11.93
N THR A 71 5.61 5.27 -12.63
CA THR A 71 5.55 5.66 -14.05
C THR A 71 5.11 4.49 -14.92
N VAL A 72 5.59 3.28 -14.63
CA VAL A 72 5.31 2.09 -15.45
C VAL A 72 4.00 1.39 -15.06
N SER A 73 3.53 1.59 -13.83
CA SER A 73 2.28 0.98 -13.35
C SER A 73 1.06 1.37 -14.22
N LEU A 74 0.96 2.62 -14.69
CA LEU A 74 -0.14 3.08 -15.55
C LEU A 74 -0.13 2.44 -16.95
N PRO A 75 0.99 2.44 -17.71
CA PRO A 75 1.08 1.70 -18.96
C PRO A 75 0.80 0.21 -18.80
N ILE A 76 1.31 -0.42 -17.74
CA ILE A 76 1.06 -1.84 -17.46
C ILE A 76 -0.43 -2.10 -17.16
N ALA A 77 -1.10 -1.21 -16.42
CA ALA A 77 -2.53 -1.34 -16.19
C ALA A 77 -3.32 -1.36 -17.52
N ARG A 78 -3.01 -0.45 -18.47
CA ARG A 78 -3.60 -0.46 -19.81
C ARG A 78 -3.25 -1.73 -20.61
N LEU A 79 -2.02 -2.21 -20.48
CA LEU A 79 -1.61 -3.46 -21.10
C LEU A 79 -2.38 -4.64 -20.50
N ALA A 80 -2.60 -4.66 -19.20
CA ALA A 80 -3.40 -5.64 -18.49
C ALA A 80 -4.87 -5.63 -18.92
N ASP A 81 -5.39 -4.50 -19.39
CA ASP A 81 -6.76 -4.41 -19.95
C ASP A 81 -6.90 -5.07 -21.31
N SER A 82 -5.84 -5.21 -22.09
CA SER A 82 -5.87 -5.71 -23.47
C SER A 82 -5.17 -7.06 -23.67
N LYS A 83 -4.13 -7.35 -22.89
CA LYS A 83 -3.27 -8.53 -23.05
C LYS A 83 -3.50 -9.57 -21.95
N ASN A 84 -2.86 -10.75 -22.08
CA ASN A 84 -2.93 -11.83 -21.09
C ASN A 84 -2.24 -11.39 -19.78
N ARG A 85 -3.04 -11.27 -18.70
CA ARG A 85 -2.60 -10.76 -17.39
C ARG A 85 -1.65 -11.71 -16.68
N LYS A 86 -1.84 -13.04 -16.87
CA LYS A 86 -0.91 -14.04 -16.35
C LYS A 86 0.48 -13.81 -16.92
N HIS A 87 0.62 -13.60 -18.24
CA HIS A 87 1.93 -13.35 -18.85
C HIS A 87 2.56 -12.04 -18.39
N ILE A 88 1.76 -11.01 -18.14
CA ILE A 88 2.24 -9.71 -17.60
C ILE A 88 2.81 -9.92 -16.18
N ILE A 89 2.08 -10.64 -15.31
CA ILE A 89 2.55 -10.97 -13.96
C ILE A 89 3.84 -11.78 -14.02
N LEU A 90 3.89 -12.81 -14.85
CA LEU A 90 5.08 -13.67 -14.98
C LEU A 90 6.30 -12.92 -15.50
N ALA A 91 6.14 -12.11 -16.54
CA ALA A 91 7.22 -11.26 -17.06
C ALA A 91 7.74 -10.32 -15.98
N GLY A 92 6.84 -9.66 -15.24
CA GLY A 92 7.20 -8.83 -14.09
C GLY A 92 7.94 -9.63 -13.02
N MET A 93 7.42 -10.80 -12.61
CA MET A 93 8.00 -11.64 -11.56
C MET A 93 9.42 -12.11 -11.90
N PHE A 94 9.63 -12.68 -13.07
CA PHE A 94 10.96 -13.13 -13.48
C PHE A 94 11.92 -11.96 -13.63
N PHE A 95 11.44 -10.83 -14.17
CA PHE A 95 12.25 -9.64 -14.34
C PHE A 95 12.68 -9.04 -13.00
N TRP A 96 11.76 -8.81 -12.05
CA TRP A 96 12.18 -8.27 -10.74
C TRP A 96 13.06 -9.25 -9.97
N SER A 97 12.78 -10.57 -10.04
CA SER A 97 13.64 -11.56 -9.38
C SER A 97 15.06 -11.55 -9.95
N ALA A 98 15.21 -11.42 -11.28
CA ALA A 98 16.52 -11.25 -11.91
C ALA A 98 17.19 -9.94 -11.46
N CYS A 99 16.45 -8.85 -11.34
CA CYS A 99 16.97 -7.58 -10.83
C CYS A 99 17.33 -7.68 -9.33
N THR A 100 16.57 -8.41 -8.51
CA THR A 100 16.92 -8.67 -7.11
C THR A 100 18.22 -9.48 -7.00
N ALA A 101 18.41 -10.48 -7.85
CA ALA A 101 19.69 -11.19 -7.93
C ALA A 101 20.85 -10.27 -8.38
N ALA A 102 20.60 -9.43 -9.41
CA ALA A 102 21.57 -8.44 -9.88
C ALA A 102 21.93 -7.40 -8.80
N PHE A 103 20.98 -7.03 -7.93
CA PHE A 103 21.23 -6.16 -6.79
C PHE A 103 22.27 -6.81 -5.84
N GLY A 104 22.14 -8.13 -5.57
CA GLY A 104 23.11 -8.90 -4.80
C GLY A 104 24.48 -9.06 -5.51
N MET A 105 24.56 -8.86 -6.82
CA MET A 105 25.82 -8.90 -7.59
C MET A 105 26.47 -7.52 -7.73
N ALA A 106 25.86 -6.46 -7.20
CA ALA A 106 26.33 -5.10 -7.38
C ALA A 106 27.67 -4.85 -6.68
N LYS A 107 28.61 -4.27 -7.44
CA LYS A 107 29.95 -3.85 -6.96
C LYS A 107 30.12 -2.33 -6.97
N ASN A 108 29.12 -1.60 -7.39
CA ASN A 108 29.10 -0.14 -7.41
C ASN A 108 27.66 0.38 -7.35
N ILE A 109 27.53 1.67 -7.06
CA ILE A 109 26.24 2.35 -6.92
C ILE A 109 25.39 2.33 -8.19
N PHE A 110 26.00 2.33 -9.38
CA PHE A 110 25.25 2.39 -10.65
C PHE A 110 24.53 1.07 -10.91
N VAL A 111 25.21 -0.06 -10.70
CA VAL A 111 24.60 -1.39 -10.83
C VAL A 111 23.54 -1.58 -9.75
N LEU A 112 23.82 -1.16 -8.52
CA LEU A 112 22.86 -1.21 -7.41
C LEU A 112 21.59 -0.42 -7.74
N GLY A 113 21.73 0.81 -8.22
CA GLY A 113 20.63 1.68 -8.62
C GLY A 113 19.84 1.15 -9.81
N ALA A 114 20.52 0.70 -10.86
CA ALA A 114 19.87 0.11 -12.04
C ALA A 114 19.06 -1.15 -11.66
N ALA A 115 19.62 -2.02 -10.83
CA ALA A 115 18.93 -3.20 -10.32
C ALA A 115 17.69 -2.79 -9.52
N ARG A 116 17.77 -1.78 -8.64
CA ARG A 116 16.64 -1.28 -7.84
C ARG A 116 15.54 -0.67 -8.70
N MET A 117 15.90 0.11 -9.73
CA MET A 117 14.95 0.61 -10.73
C MET A 117 14.25 -0.53 -11.46
N GLY A 118 15.00 -1.57 -11.84
CA GLY A 118 14.46 -2.78 -12.47
C GLY A 118 13.50 -3.54 -11.57
N VAL A 119 13.80 -3.67 -10.28
CA VAL A 119 12.85 -4.26 -9.31
C VAL A 119 11.54 -3.47 -9.31
N GLY A 120 11.60 -2.12 -9.19
CA GLY A 120 10.41 -1.27 -9.23
C GLY A 120 9.58 -1.44 -10.51
N LEU A 121 10.26 -1.53 -11.66
CA LEU A 121 9.63 -1.73 -12.96
C LEU A 121 8.91 -3.09 -13.05
N GLY A 122 9.54 -4.17 -12.60
CA GLY A 122 8.95 -5.52 -12.62
C GLY A 122 7.77 -5.66 -11.67
N GLU A 123 7.90 -5.16 -10.44
CA GLU A 123 6.84 -5.23 -9.43
C GLU A 123 5.60 -4.41 -9.79
N ALA A 124 5.74 -3.37 -10.62
CA ALA A 124 4.62 -2.55 -11.10
C ALA A 124 3.55 -3.36 -11.85
N ALA A 125 3.90 -4.55 -12.35
CA ALA A 125 2.99 -5.44 -13.08
C ALA A 125 1.98 -6.15 -12.16
N LEU A 126 2.35 -6.43 -10.91
CA LEU A 126 1.60 -7.35 -10.06
C LEU A 126 0.24 -6.81 -9.62
N VAL A 127 0.19 -5.60 -9.10
CA VAL A 127 -1.02 -5.05 -8.49
C VAL A 127 -2.15 -4.83 -9.51
N PRO A 128 -1.95 -4.11 -10.64
CA PRO A 128 -3.04 -3.88 -11.60
C PRO A 128 -3.53 -5.17 -12.25
N ALA A 129 -2.62 -6.05 -12.69
CA ALA A 129 -3.00 -7.31 -13.30
C ALA A 129 -3.63 -8.27 -12.29
N GLY A 130 -3.11 -8.36 -11.06
CA GLY A 130 -3.62 -9.22 -10.00
C GLY A 130 -5.03 -8.84 -9.56
N VAL A 131 -5.31 -7.55 -9.30
CA VAL A 131 -6.65 -7.06 -8.94
C VAL A 131 -7.64 -7.29 -10.09
N SER A 132 -7.22 -7.08 -11.35
CA SER A 132 -8.04 -7.37 -12.52
C SER A 132 -8.43 -8.86 -12.60
N ILE A 133 -7.49 -9.78 -12.34
CA ILE A 133 -7.75 -11.23 -12.30
C ILE A 133 -8.73 -11.58 -11.17
N ILE A 134 -8.53 -11.02 -9.97
CA ILE A 134 -9.42 -11.25 -8.82
C ILE A 134 -10.86 -10.85 -9.14
N ASN A 135 -11.06 -9.70 -9.79
CA ASN A 135 -12.38 -9.20 -10.17
C ASN A 135 -13.11 -10.14 -11.14
N ASP A 136 -12.37 -10.84 -12.01
CA ASP A 136 -12.96 -11.78 -12.97
C ASP A 136 -13.22 -13.16 -12.36
N LEU A 137 -12.47 -13.57 -11.34
CA LEU A 137 -12.56 -14.90 -10.74
C LEU A 137 -13.59 -15.02 -9.61
N VAL A 138 -13.74 -13.94 -8.83
CA VAL A 138 -14.47 -13.96 -7.56
C VAL A 138 -15.86 -13.32 -7.72
N PRO A 139 -16.93 -13.84 -7.09
CA PRO A 139 -18.25 -13.22 -7.07
C PRO A 139 -18.20 -11.81 -6.47
N ARG A 140 -19.08 -10.91 -6.93
CA ARG A 140 -19.10 -9.50 -6.53
C ARG A 140 -19.22 -9.30 -5.02
N ASP A 141 -19.98 -10.13 -4.33
CA ASP A 141 -20.15 -10.13 -2.88
C ASP A 141 -18.88 -10.50 -2.10
N LYS A 142 -17.90 -11.17 -2.76
CA LYS A 142 -16.66 -11.66 -2.15
C LYS A 142 -15.39 -10.93 -2.65
N ILE A 143 -15.51 -10.02 -3.62
CA ILE A 143 -14.36 -9.27 -4.18
C ILE A 143 -13.60 -8.53 -3.07
N GLY A 144 -14.31 -7.84 -2.17
CA GLY A 144 -13.68 -7.13 -1.06
C GLY A 144 -12.80 -8.05 -0.20
N ARG A 145 -13.29 -9.25 0.13
CA ARG A 145 -12.52 -10.26 0.89
C ARG A 145 -11.29 -10.74 0.14
N ALA A 146 -11.41 -10.97 -1.17
CA ALA A 146 -10.30 -11.44 -2.00
C ALA A 146 -9.20 -10.38 -2.16
N VAL A 147 -9.58 -9.12 -2.39
CA VAL A 147 -8.64 -7.99 -2.47
C VAL A 147 -7.98 -7.74 -1.11
N SER A 148 -8.73 -7.83 -0.01
CA SER A 148 -8.15 -7.73 1.34
C SER A 148 -7.11 -8.83 1.60
N MET A 149 -7.36 -10.07 1.17
CA MET A 149 -6.42 -11.18 1.28
C MET A 149 -5.15 -10.94 0.45
N PHE A 150 -5.31 -10.43 -0.79
CA PHE A 150 -4.19 -10.02 -1.63
C PHE A 150 -3.33 -8.94 -0.95
N THR A 151 -3.95 -7.92 -0.38
CA THR A 151 -3.26 -6.83 0.32
C THR A 151 -2.60 -7.31 1.61
N ALA A 152 -3.25 -8.20 2.37
CA ALA A 152 -2.70 -8.81 3.57
C ALA A 152 -1.40 -9.58 3.29
N GLY A 153 -1.28 -10.20 2.11
CA GLY A 153 -0.04 -10.82 1.66
C GLY A 153 1.14 -9.85 1.70
N GLY A 154 0.96 -8.61 1.24
CA GLY A 154 2.00 -7.57 1.31
C GLY A 154 2.37 -7.18 2.75
N ILE A 155 1.38 -7.00 3.63
CA ILE A 155 1.63 -6.68 5.05
C ILE A 155 2.43 -7.80 5.73
N LEU A 156 2.03 -9.04 5.50
CA LEU A 156 2.74 -10.22 6.03
C LEU A 156 4.16 -10.31 5.44
N GLY A 157 4.31 -10.06 4.14
CA GLY A 157 5.61 -10.06 3.46
C GLY A 157 6.58 -9.05 4.07
N GLY A 158 6.13 -7.83 4.34
CA GLY A 158 6.95 -6.79 4.99
C GLY A 158 7.39 -7.17 6.42
N GLY A 159 6.49 -7.75 7.23
CA GLY A 159 6.84 -8.25 8.56
C GLY A 159 7.80 -9.45 8.52
N LEU A 160 7.56 -10.39 7.60
CA LEU A 160 8.44 -11.53 7.36
C LEU A 160 9.81 -11.10 6.83
N ALA A 161 9.90 -10.03 6.04
CA ALA A 161 11.16 -9.49 5.56
C ALA A 161 12.10 -9.11 6.71
N THR A 162 11.55 -8.46 7.73
CA THR A 162 12.34 -8.08 8.89
C THR A 162 12.69 -9.31 9.76
N LEU A 163 11.71 -10.18 10.01
CA LEU A 163 11.89 -11.37 10.85
C LEU A 163 12.85 -12.40 10.22
N LEU A 164 12.48 -12.92 9.05
CA LEU A 164 13.26 -13.96 8.37
C LEU A 164 14.53 -13.39 7.74
N GLY A 165 14.48 -12.12 7.29
CA GLY A 165 15.65 -11.42 6.79
C GLY A 165 16.72 -11.22 7.87
N GLY A 166 16.32 -10.88 9.10
CA GLY A 166 17.24 -10.80 10.25
C GLY A 166 17.89 -12.15 10.57
N LEU A 167 17.12 -13.24 10.56
CA LEU A 167 17.64 -14.60 10.74
C LEU A 167 18.58 -15.01 9.61
N LEU A 168 18.22 -14.72 8.36
CA LEU A 168 19.06 -14.99 7.20
C LEU A 168 20.40 -14.26 7.31
N MET A 169 20.37 -12.97 7.67
CA MET A 169 21.59 -12.18 7.87
C MET A 169 22.46 -12.72 9.00
N ALA A 170 21.87 -13.22 10.10
CA ALA A 170 22.63 -13.83 11.17
C ALA A 170 23.41 -15.07 10.69
N VAL A 171 22.78 -15.95 9.93
CA VAL A 171 23.40 -17.15 9.36
C VAL A 171 24.50 -16.78 8.38
N LEU A 172 24.23 -15.87 7.45
CA LEU A 172 25.19 -15.49 6.42
C LEU A 172 26.38 -14.71 6.99
N THR A 173 26.15 -13.83 7.96
CA THR A 173 27.23 -13.11 8.64
C THR A 173 28.14 -14.08 9.43
N ALA A 174 27.57 -15.09 10.05
CA ALA A 174 28.35 -16.12 10.73
C ALA A 174 29.19 -16.99 9.77
N SER A 175 28.69 -17.21 8.54
CA SER A 175 29.40 -17.93 7.48
C SER A 175 30.47 -17.08 6.77
N GLY A 176 30.32 -15.75 6.82
CA GLY A 176 31.22 -14.78 6.19
C GLY A 176 31.08 -14.67 4.68
N ALA A 177 32.02 -13.91 4.08
CA ALA A 177 32.08 -13.76 2.64
C ALA A 177 32.51 -15.07 1.96
N ILE A 178 31.90 -15.36 0.80
CA ILE A 178 32.26 -16.52 -0.03
C ILE A 178 32.88 -16.05 -1.33
N THR A 179 33.74 -16.87 -1.93
CA THR A 179 34.30 -16.59 -3.25
C THR A 179 33.59 -17.41 -4.30
N LEU A 180 32.96 -16.72 -5.25
CA LEU A 180 32.29 -17.37 -6.38
C LEU A 180 33.11 -17.18 -7.66
N PRO A 181 33.17 -18.21 -8.56
CA PRO A 181 33.74 -18.05 -9.88
C PRO A 181 33.08 -16.87 -10.61
N PHE A 182 33.85 -16.03 -11.30
CA PHE A 182 33.44 -14.85 -12.05
C PHE A 182 32.94 -13.64 -11.22
N LEU A 183 32.47 -13.83 -9.97
CA LEU A 183 31.99 -12.74 -9.12
C LEU A 183 33.05 -12.29 -8.10
N GLY A 184 34.04 -13.17 -7.77
CA GLY A 184 35.02 -12.90 -6.73
C GLY A 184 34.41 -13.00 -5.34
N SER A 185 34.85 -12.16 -4.39
CA SER A 185 34.28 -12.09 -3.04
C SER A 185 32.84 -11.57 -3.09
N VAL A 186 31.94 -12.29 -2.40
CA VAL A 186 30.50 -12.01 -2.27
C VAL A 186 30.19 -11.89 -0.79
N GLU A 187 29.86 -10.68 -0.38
CA GLU A 187 29.55 -10.34 1.00
C GLU A 187 28.21 -10.97 1.48
N PRO A 188 28.00 -11.14 2.79
CA PRO A 188 26.75 -11.73 3.33
C PRO A 188 25.47 -11.06 2.82
N TRP A 189 25.42 -9.74 2.71
CA TRP A 189 24.28 -9.02 2.18
C TRP A 189 24.01 -9.32 0.70
N GLN A 190 25.05 -9.52 -0.09
CA GLN A 190 24.96 -9.89 -1.50
C GLN A 190 24.39 -11.31 -1.66
N GLN A 191 24.92 -12.26 -0.84
CA GLN A 191 24.41 -13.63 -0.77
C GLN A 191 22.90 -13.63 -0.42
N ALA A 192 22.49 -12.80 0.55
CA ALA A 192 21.10 -12.69 0.95
C ALA A 192 20.19 -12.28 -0.22
N PHE A 193 20.55 -11.26 -1.00
CA PHE A 193 19.75 -10.86 -2.17
C PHE A 193 19.70 -11.93 -3.26
N MET A 194 20.76 -12.68 -3.48
CA MET A 194 20.73 -13.83 -4.39
C MET A 194 19.74 -14.90 -3.88
N ILE A 195 19.71 -15.17 -2.59
CA ILE A 195 18.79 -16.15 -1.98
C ILE A 195 17.35 -15.66 -2.06
N ILE A 196 17.06 -14.41 -1.69
CA ILE A 196 15.68 -13.90 -1.67
C ILE A 196 15.10 -13.67 -3.07
N SER A 197 15.91 -13.67 -4.12
CA SER A 197 15.43 -13.67 -5.49
C SER A 197 14.77 -15.00 -5.91
N ILE A 198 15.16 -16.13 -5.27
CA ILE A 198 14.72 -17.48 -5.63
C ILE A 198 13.21 -17.68 -5.41
N PRO A 199 12.60 -17.28 -4.29
CA PRO A 199 11.16 -17.42 -4.07
C PRO A 199 10.29 -16.82 -5.18
N GLY A 200 10.68 -15.67 -5.74
CA GLY A 200 9.97 -15.06 -6.87
C GLY A 200 10.02 -15.92 -8.12
N VAL A 201 11.17 -16.53 -8.43
CA VAL A 201 11.33 -17.47 -9.55
C VAL A 201 10.49 -18.72 -9.33
N ILE A 202 10.59 -19.35 -8.16
CA ILE A 202 9.82 -20.56 -7.84
C ILE A 202 8.32 -20.29 -7.95
N LEU A 203 7.83 -19.19 -7.38
CA LEU A 203 6.42 -18.83 -7.42
C LEU A 203 5.97 -18.51 -8.85
N GLY A 204 6.82 -17.85 -9.64
CA GLY A 204 6.60 -17.65 -11.06
C GLY A 204 6.41 -18.98 -11.81
N LEU A 205 7.28 -19.96 -11.56
CA LEU A 205 7.14 -21.30 -12.13
C LEU A 205 5.85 -21.99 -11.68
N VAL A 206 5.49 -21.90 -10.40
CA VAL A 206 4.20 -22.43 -9.91
C VAL A 206 3.04 -21.79 -10.67
N ILE A 207 3.05 -20.47 -10.86
CA ILE A 207 2.00 -19.75 -11.62
C ILE A 207 1.99 -20.23 -13.09
N VAL A 208 3.16 -20.45 -13.71
CA VAL A 208 3.23 -20.98 -15.10
C VAL A 208 2.44 -22.28 -15.25
N PHE A 209 2.65 -23.22 -14.34
CA PHE A 209 2.10 -24.57 -14.47
C PHE A 209 0.68 -24.72 -13.89
N THR A 210 0.29 -23.92 -12.92
CA THR A 210 -0.96 -24.15 -12.15
C THR A 210 -2.04 -23.10 -12.39
N MET A 211 -1.69 -21.88 -12.77
CA MET A 211 -2.65 -20.81 -12.99
C MET A 211 -3.07 -20.76 -14.47
N ARG A 212 -4.37 -20.72 -14.72
CA ARG A 212 -4.93 -20.42 -16.05
C ARG A 212 -5.42 -18.97 -16.09
N GLU A 213 -5.24 -18.31 -17.25
CA GLU A 213 -5.81 -16.98 -17.48
C GLU A 213 -7.34 -17.06 -17.41
N PRO A 214 -8.01 -16.32 -16.54
CA PRO A 214 -9.46 -16.31 -16.49
C PRO A 214 -10.05 -15.59 -17.70
N VAL A 215 -11.21 -16.09 -18.14
CA VAL A 215 -11.99 -15.42 -19.18
C VAL A 215 -12.38 -14.02 -18.65
N ARG A 216 -12.11 -13.00 -19.46
CA ARG A 216 -12.47 -11.62 -19.11
C ARG A 216 -13.98 -11.49 -19.08
N ARG A 217 -14.47 -10.91 -18.02
CA ARG A 217 -15.84 -10.43 -17.97
C ARG A 217 -15.84 -9.02 -18.52
N ILE A 218 -16.34 -8.87 -19.74
CA ILE A 218 -16.61 -7.56 -20.31
C ILE A 218 -17.61 -6.95 -19.33
N ALA A 219 -17.15 -5.97 -18.54
CA ALA A 219 -18.05 -5.19 -17.72
C ALA A 219 -18.96 -4.42 -18.66
N ALA A 220 -20.22 -4.85 -18.77
CA ALA A 220 -21.25 -4.18 -19.55
C ALA A 220 -21.50 -2.73 -19.11
N HIS A 221 -20.71 -2.22 -18.14
CA HIS A 221 -20.82 -0.89 -17.56
C HIS A 221 -19.43 -0.21 -17.40
N GLN A 222 -18.58 -0.31 -18.43
CA GLN A 222 -17.54 0.72 -18.61
C GLN A 222 -18.16 2.00 -19.18
N LYS A 223 -19.31 2.42 -18.61
CA LYS A 223 -19.83 3.76 -18.82
C LYS A 223 -18.85 4.71 -18.14
N GLN A 224 -18.06 5.39 -19.00
CA GLN A 224 -17.35 6.64 -18.72
C GLN A 224 -16.71 6.72 -17.32
N ALA A 225 -15.62 5.97 -17.13
CA ALA A 225 -14.67 6.36 -16.09
C ALA A 225 -14.18 7.76 -16.46
N LEU A 226 -14.51 8.74 -15.61
CA LEU A 226 -14.04 10.11 -15.76
C LEU A 226 -12.51 10.12 -15.87
N SER A 227 -11.97 11.04 -16.64
CA SER A 227 -10.52 11.14 -16.83
C SER A 227 -9.82 11.49 -15.49
N ILE A 228 -8.55 11.13 -15.37
CA ILE A 228 -7.73 11.54 -14.21
C ILE A 228 -7.70 13.06 -14.07
N GLY A 229 -7.75 13.80 -15.19
CA GLY A 229 -7.82 15.26 -15.20
C GLY A 229 -9.11 15.80 -14.58
N GLU A 230 -10.26 15.20 -14.89
CA GLU A 230 -11.55 15.59 -14.29
C GLU A 230 -11.60 15.28 -12.80
N ALA A 231 -11.06 14.12 -12.39
CA ALA A 231 -10.91 13.78 -10.97
C ALA A 231 -9.97 14.76 -10.25
N GLY A 232 -8.86 15.15 -10.86
CA GLY A 232 -7.94 16.16 -10.36
C GLY A 232 -8.62 17.54 -10.20
N ALA A 233 -9.36 17.99 -11.22
CA ALA A 233 -10.12 19.24 -11.16
C ALA A 233 -11.18 19.20 -10.05
N TYR A 234 -11.90 18.09 -9.89
CA TYR A 234 -12.85 17.89 -8.79
C TYR A 234 -12.19 18.03 -7.41
N ILE A 235 -11.04 17.39 -7.22
CA ILE A 235 -10.28 17.42 -5.96
C ILE A 235 -9.81 18.83 -5.64
N VAL A 236 -9.21 19.51 -6.64
CA VAL A 236 -8.72 20.89 -6.49
C VAL A 236 -9.86 21.89 -6.29
N GLY A 237 -11.01 21.70 -6.94
CA GLY A 237 -12.20 22.52 -6.74
C GLY A 237 -12.77 22.44 -5.32
N ARG A 238 -12.51 21.33 -4.61
CA ARG A 238 -12.98 21.08 -3.23
C ARG A 238 -11.83 21.05 -2.22
N LYS A 239 -11.02 22.12 -2.21
CA LYS A 239 -9.73 22.18 -1.47
C LYS A 239 -9.81 21.69 -0.03
N ARG A 240 -10.79 22.14 0.76
CA ARG A 240 -10.90 21.78 2.17
C ARG A 240 -11.49 20.38 2.40
N ALA A 241 -12.55 20.02 1.68
CA ALA A 241 -13.27 18.78 1.90
C ALA A 241 -12.52 17.55 1.33
N VAL A 242 -12.00 17.65 0.10
CA VAL A 242 -11.45 16.50 -0.63
C VAL A 242 -9.93 16.55 -0.66
N MET A 243 -9.35 17.67 -1.12
CA MET A 243 -7.88 17.77 -1.25
C MET A 243 -7.18 17.67 0.10
N CYS A 244 -7.64 18.40 1.15
CA CYS A 244 -7.04 18.30 2.48
C CYS A 244 -7.23 16.90 3.10
N THR A 245 -8.33 16.20 2.81
CA THR A 245 -8.52 14.80 3.22
C THR A 245 -7.48 13.91 2.55
N ILE A 246 -7.36 13.98 1.23
CA ILE A 246 -6.40 13.18 0.47
C ILE A 246 -4.96 13.45 0.92
N LEU A 247 -4.55 14.72 1.00
CA LEU A 247 -3.20 15.09 1.40
C LEU A 247 -2.92 14.78 2.89
N GLY A 248 -3.89 14.98 3.79
CA GLY A 248 -3.75 14.63 5.19
C GLY A 248 -3.51 13.14 5.41
N PHE A 249 -4.28 12.30 4.73
CA PHE A 249 -4.07 10.85 4.76
C PHE A 249 -2.81 10.42 3.98
N ALA A 250 -2.46 11.08 2.88
CA ALA A 250 -1.22 10.80 2.17
C ALA A 250 0.02 11.13 3.01
N MET A 251 -0.03 12.22 3.79
CA MET A 251 1.05 12.59 4.71
C MET A 251 1.25 11.60 5.86
N LEU A 252 0.27 10.74 6.21
CA LEU A 252 0.49 9.63 7.15
C LEU A 252 1.61 8.70 6.69
N SER A 253 1.79 8.55 5.38
CA SER A 253 2.85 7.70 4.84
C SER A 253 4.26 8.25 5.09
N ALA A 254 4.40 9.54 5.44
CA ALA A 254 5.67 10.08 5.92
C ALA A 254 6.12 9.39 7.21
N LEU A 255 5.19 9.16 8.15
CA LEU A 255 5.47 8.43 9.39
C LEU A 255 5.79 6.94 9.13
N SER A 256 5.21 6.36 8.07
CA SER A 256 5.57 5.01 7.60
C SER A 256 6.97 5.00 6.98
N GLY A 257 7.33 6.02 6.18
CA GLY A 257 8.64 6.16 5.56
C GLY A 257 9.79 6.25 6.57
N VAL A 258 9.55 6.87 7.74
CA VAL A 258 10.46 6.83 8.90
C VAL A 258 10.75 5.38 9.32
N GLY A 259 9.76 4.49 9.20
CA GLY A 259 9.90 3.07 9.49
C GLY A 259 10.97 2.34 8.68
N THR A 260 11.29 2.81 7.48
CA THR A 260 12.34 2.23 6.62
C THR A 260 13.72 2.28 7.28
N TRP A 261 14.02 3.33 8.04
CA TRP A 261 15.29 3.51 8.74
C TRP A 261 15.27 3.02 10.18
N THR A 262 14.12 2.54 10.66
CA THR A 262 14.00 2.06 12.06
C THR A 262 14.91 0.87 12.37
N PRO A 263 15.09 -0.16 11.51
CA PRO A 263 16.06 -1.22 11.76
C PRO A 263 17.49 -0.69 11.92
N THR A 264 17.94 0.16 10.99
CA THR A 264 19.27 0.78 11.05
C THR A 264 19.46 1.63 12.31
N PHE A 265 18.41 2.37 12.73
CA PHE A 265 18.44 3.11 13.99
C PHE A 265 18.73 2.20 15.19
N PHE A 266 18.05 1.05 15.29
CA PHE A 266 18.29 0.10 16.39
C PHE A 266 19.68 -0.51 16.35
N MET A 267 20.17 -0.83 15.15
CA MET A 267 21.53 -1.38 14.97
C MET A 267 22.60 -0.35 15.34
N ARG A 268 22.49 0.90 14.86
CA ARG A 268 23.48 1.96 15.12
C ARG A 268 23.43 2.46 16.57
N THR A 269 22.24 2.73 17.10
CA THR A 269 22.08 3.40 18.40
C THR A 269 22.29 2.44 19.56
N TYR A 270 21.84 1.20 19.45
CA TYR A 270 21.86 0.23 20.54
C TYR A 270 22.77 -0.98 20.28
N GLY A 271 23.42 -1.05 19.13
CA GLY A 271 24.30 -2.18 18.78
C GLY A 271 23.57 -3.51 18.60
N LEU A 272 22.25 -3.49 18.32
CA LEU A 272 21.50 -4.71 18.13
C LEU A 272 21.87 -5.39 16.83
N SER A 273 21.98 -6.72 16.85
CA SER A 273 22.21 -7.49 15.63
C SER A 273 20.97 -7.49 14.71
N PRO A 274 21.14 -7.71 13.38
CA PRO A 274 20.01 -7.85 12.45
C PRO A 274 18.97 -8.89 12.90
N ALA A 275 19.40 -9.98 13.54
CA ALA A 275 18.52 -11.02 14.08
C ALA A 275 17.68 -10.51 15.24
N GLN A 276 18.28 -9.77 16.19
CA GLN A 276 17.55 -9.20 17.33
C GLN A 276 16.53 -8.15 16.88
N VAL A 277 16.93 -7.29 15.95
CA VAL A 277 16.03 -6.30 15.32
C VAL A 277 14.91 -7.02 14.56
N GLY A 278 15.26 -8.06 13.78
CA GLY A 278 14.33 -8.88 13.03
C GLY A 278 13.29 -9.56 13.90
N ALA A 279 13.74 -10.25 14.97
CA ALA A 279 12.85 -10.91 15.90
C ALA A 279 11.91 -9.94 16.62
N SER A 280 12.42 -8.80 17.06
CA SER A 280 11.61 -7.81 17.80
C SER A 280 10.65 -7.07 16.86
N ILE A 281 11.16 -6.32 15.86
CA ILE A 281 10.34 -5.47 15.00
C ILE A 281 9.48 -6.31 14.05
N GLY A 282 10.01 -7.42 13.52
CA GLY A 282 9.31 -8.29 12.59
C GLY A 282 8.04 -8.89 13.18
N LEU A 283 8.13 -9.48 14.40
CA LEU A 283 6.96 -10.02 15.09
C LEU A 283 5.91 -8.95 15.37
N PHE A 284 6.33 -7.78 15.86
CA PHE A 284 5.40 -6.67 16.09
C PHE A 284 4.77 -6.13 14.81
N SER A 285 5.50 -6.12 13.70
CA SER A 285 4.94 -5.69 12.41
C SER A 285 3.90 -6.68 11.88
N LEU A 286 4.13 -7.99 12.02
CA LEU A 286 3.18 -9.02 11.61
C LEU A 286 1.83 -8.91 12.34
N PHE A 287 1.87 -8.80 13.66
CA PHE A 287 0.66 -8.78 14.48
C PHE A 287 0.11 -7.36 14.67
N GLY A 288 0.96 -6.38 14.98
CA GLY A 288 0.57 -5.01 15.26
C GLY A 288 -0.06 -4.31 14.06
N GLY A 289 0.44 -4.57 12.84
CA GLY A 289 -0.12 -4.04 11.61
C GLY A 289 -1.56 -4.47 11.39
N THR A 290 -1.81 -5.76 11.49
CA THR A 290 -3.15 -6.34 11.29
C THR A 290 -4.12 -5.94 12.41
N LEU A 291 -3.69 -6.07 13.66
CA LEU A 291 -4.51 -5.69 14.82
C LEU A 291 -4.84 -4.20 14.81
N GLY A 292 -3.87 -3.35 14.50
CA GLY A 292 -4.08 -1.91 14.42
C GLY A 292 -5.14 -1.53 13.40
N ALA A 293 -5.09 -2.09 12.19
CA ALA A 293 -6.09 -1.83 11.15
C ALA A 293 -7.50 -2.28 11.58
N ILE A 294 -7.63 -3.44 12.22
CA ILE A 294 -8.91 -3.94 12.77
C ILE A 294 -9.42 -3.02 13.88
N PHE A 295 -8.57 -2.62 14.82
CA PHE A 295 -8.95 -1.70 15.89
C PHE A 295 -9.37 -0.33 15.35
N GLY A 296 -8.65 0.22 14.37
CA GLY A 296 -9.00 1.49 13.73
C GLY A 296 -10.37 1.44 13.07
N GLY A 297 -10.65 0.40 12.30
CA GLY A 297 -11.97 0.17 11.69
C GLY A 297 -13.08 0.04 12.73
N SER A 298 -12.88 -0.84 13.73
CA SER A 298 -13.87 -1.09 14.79
C SER A 298 -14.17 0.16 15.62
N LEU A 299 -13.14 0.95 15.95
CA LEU A 299 -13.29 2.22 16.67
C LEU A 299 -14.07 3.24 15.83
N THR A 300 -13.81 3.29 14.54
CA THR A 300 -14.56 4.16 13.61
C THR A 300 -16.04 3.77 13.55
N ASP A 301 -16.35 2.48 13.43
CA ASP A 301 -17.72 1.98 13.40
C ASP A 301 -18.46 2.28 14.72
N TYR A 302 -17.78 2.11 15.85
CA TYR A 302 -18.31 2.46 17.16
C TYR A 302 -18.63 3.97 17.28
N LEU A 303 -17.71 4.83 16.83
CA LEU A 303 -17.91 6.28 16.86
C LEU A 303 -19.05 6.72 15.91
N ARG A 304 -19.17 6.09 14.73
CA ARG A 304 -20.27 6.34 13.80
C ARG A 304 -21.62 5.97 14.38
N LYS A 305 -21.73 4.82 15.06
CA LYS A 305 -22.95 4.42 15.77
C LYS A 305 -23.36 5.42 16.85
N ARG A 306 -22.41 6.20 17.38
CA ARG A 306 -22.65 7.31 18.31
C ARG A 306 -22.90 8.66 17.64
N GLY A 307 -23.17 8.67 16.32
CA GLY A 307 -23.48 9.90 15.57
C GLY A 307 -22.25 10.72 15.13
N ARG A 308 -21.03 10.16 15.21
CA ARG A 308 -19.80 10.87 14.78
C ARG A 308 -19.52 10.58 13.31
N GLU A 309 -20.00 11.45 12.43
CA GLU A 309 -19.80 11.32 10.97
C GLU A 309 -18.33 11.57 10.56
N ASP A 310 -17.58 12.32 11.36
CA ASP A 310 -16.16 12.61 11.21
C ASP A 310 -15.23 11.51 11.77
N ALA A 311 -15.75 10.35 12.15
CA ALA A 311 -15.05 9.30 12.89
C ALA A 311 -13.73 8.86 12.24
N ASN A 312 -13.68 8.70 10.90
CA ASN A 312 -12.45 8.31 10.20
C ASN A 312 -11.31 9.34 10.41
N ILE A 313 -11.63 10.62 10.26
CA ILE A 313 -10.66 11.70 10.43
C ILE A 313 -10.25 11.80 11.89
N LEU A 314 -11.19 11.66 12.82
CA LEU A 314 -10.93 11.74 14.25
C LEU A 314 -10.01 10.61 14.72
N VAL A 315 -10.26 9.37 14.31
CA VAL A 315 -9.41 8.21 14.65
C VAL A 315 -7.99 8.42 14.14
N ALA A 316 -7.82 8.87 12.89
CA ALA A 316 -6.50 9.16 12.34
C ALA A 316 -5.78 10.29 13.10
N MET A 317 -6.48 11.38 13.43
CA MET A 317 -5.91 12.49 14.19
C MET A 317 -5.44 12.06 15.58
N VAL A 318 -6.28 11.32 16.31
CA VAL A 318 -5.92 10.82 17.66
C VAL A 318 -4.73 9.86 17.57
N ALA A 319 -4.72 8.97 16.60
CA ALA A 319 -3.60 8.07 16.38
C ALA A 319 -2.28 8.84 16.14
N VAL A 320 -2.29 9.85 15.28
CA VAL A 320 -1.10 10.68 15.00
C VAL A 320 -0.65 11.48 16.20
N LEU A 321 -1.59 12.05 16.99
CA LEU A 321 -1.27 12.77 18.22
C LEU A 321 -0.64 11.86 19.28
N VAL A 322 -1.15 10.64 19.44
CA VAL A 322 -0.59 9.64 20.37
C VAL A 322 0.80 9.18 19.90
N MET A 323 1.03 9.11 18.57
CA MET A 323 2.35 8.74 18.03
C MET A 323 3.43 9.77 18.31
N LEU A 324 3.12 11.06 18.44
CA LEU A 324 4.13 12.11 18.61
C LEU A 324 4.99 11.88 19.86
N PRO A 325 4.45 11.76 21.08
CA PRO A 325 5.26 11.49 22.26
C PRO A 325 5.98 10.14 22.18
N MET A 326 5.38 9.13 21.54
CA MET A 326 6.02 7.82 21.30
C MET A 326 7.26 7.95 20.41
N ASN A 327 7.18 8.74 19.32
CA ASN A 327 8.32 9.01 18.46
C ASN A 327 9.38 9.82 19.18
N VAL A 328 8.98 10.90 19.88
CA VAL A 328 9.93 11.76 20.62
C VAL A 328 10.69 10.93 21.65
N TYR A 329 9.99 10.24 22.54
CA TYR A 329 10.66 9.49 23.60
C TYR A 329 11.36 8.24 23.05
N GLY A 330 10.79 7.56 22.04
CA GLY A 330 11.36 6.35 21.45
C GLY A 330 12.68 6.58 20.70
N PHE A 331 12.90 7.77 20.12
CA PHE A 331 14.15 8.09 19.44
C PHE A 331 15.22 8.71 20.35
N ILE A 332 14.85 9.27 21.52
CA ILE A 332 15.83 9.89 22.43
C ILE A 332 16.20 9.02 23.62
N THR A 333 15.41 8.00 23.98
CA THR A 333 15.71 7.13 25.13
C THR A 333 17.01 6.35 24.91
N ASP A 334 17.72 6.06 25.98
CA ASP A 334 18.93 5.23 25.94
C ASP A 334 18.62 3.74 26.18
N SER A 335 17.38 3.41 26.55
CA SER A 335 16.93 2.05 26.77
C SER A 335 16.43 1.39 25.48
N ALA A 336 17.16 0.40 24.95
CA ALA A 336 16.73 -0.38 23.79
C ALA A 336 15.35 -1.03 23.98
N GLY A 337 15.08 -1.58 25.19
CA GLY A 337 13.81 -2.21 25.52
C GLY A 337 12.62 -1.25 25.44
N VAL A 338 12.78 -0.03 25.98
CA VAL A 338 11.75 1.02 25.91
C VAL A 338 11.54 1.46 24.46
N ALA A 339 12.62 1.70 23.72
CA ALA A 339 12.53 2.08 22.30
C ALA A 339 11.83 1.01 21.46
N LEU A 340 12.13 -0.28 21.66
CA LEU A 340 11.46 -1.41 21.00
C LEU A 340 9.97 -1.48 21.34
N ALA A 341 9.62 -1.34 22.62
CA ALA A 341 8.22 -1.34 23.06
C ALA A 341 7.42 -0.19 22.41
N LEU A 342 8.02 1.01 22.37
CA LEU A 342 7.41 2.16 21.71
C LEU A 342 7.31 2.00 20.18
N ALA A 343 8.32 1.40 19.54
CA ALA A 343 8.27 1.09 18.12
C ALA A 343 7.16 0.08 17.78
N ALA A 344 6.97 -0.94 18.62
CA ALA A 344 5.89 -1.90 18.51
C ALA A 344 4.51 -1.23 18.62
N LEU A 345 4.31 -0.43 19.65
CA LEU A 345 3.06 0.29 19.89
C LEU A 345 2.79 1.32 18.78
N ARG A 346 3.84 2.01 18.29
CA ARG A 346 3.78 2.89 17.14
C ARG A 346 3.26 2.19 15.90
N THR A 347 3.72 0.96 15.62
CA THR A 347 3.26 0.19 14.44
C THR A 347 1.77 -0.09 14.53
N LEU A 348 1.27 -0.47 15.69
CA LEU A 348 -0.16 -0.69 15.93
C LEU A 348 -0.96 0.60 15.72
N VAL A 349 -0.54 1.71 16.33
CA VAL A 349 -1.25 3.00 16.26
C VAL A 349 -1.23 3.58 14.84
N LEU A 350 -0.11 3.47 14.12
CA LEU A 350 -0.01 3.88 12.72
C LEU A 350 -0.96 3.10 11.83
N SER A 351 -1.04 1.79 12.03
CA SER A 351 -1.93 0.92 11.27
C SER A 351 -3.40 1.19 11.53
N MET A 352 -3.78 1.67 12.73
CA MET A 352 -5.14 2.18 12.99
C MET A 352 -5.48 3.35 12.05
N ALA A 353 -4.55 4.31 11.89
CA ALA A 353 -4.75 5.45 11.01
C ALA A 353 -4.82 5.05 9.52
N PHE A 354 -3.99 4.09 9.08
CA PHE A 354 -4.04 3.56 7.72
C PHE A 354 -5.32 2.78 7.42
N GLY A 355 -5.84 2.02 8.40
CA GLY A 355 -7.07 1.24 8.26
C GLY A 355 -8.29 2.11 7.91
N VAL A 356 -8.31 3.36 8.32
CA VAL A 356 -9.41 4.30 8.06
C VAL A 356 -9.19 5.23 6.87
N ALA A 357 -7.98 5.26 6.31
CA ALA A 357 -7.59 6.19 5.24
C ALA A 357 -8.34 5.91 3.92
N HIS A 358 -8.27 4.66 3.41
CA HIS A 358 -8.94 4.27 2.16
C HIS A 358 -10.47 4.47 2.19
N PRO A 359 -11.20 4.00 3.22
CA PRO A 359 -12.62 4.27 3.34
C PRO A 359 -12.94 5.77 3.35
N CYS A 360 -12.17 6.57 4.08
CA CYS A 360 -12.38 8.01 4.16
C CYS A 360 -12.21 8.70 2.81
N VAL A 361 -11.12 8.42 2.10
CA VAL A 361 -10.85 8.99 0.76
C VAL A 361 -11.91 8.53 -0.24
N SER A 362 -12.35 7.27 -0.18
CA SER A 362 -13.42 6.75 -1.03
C SER A 362 -14.75 7.47 -0.78
N LEU A 363 -15.09 7.78 0.48
CA LEU A 363 -16.29 8.51 0.85
C LEU A 363 -16.25 9.99 0.43
N ALA A 364 -15.06 10.58 0.32
CA ALA A 364 -14.89 11.98 -0.11
C ALA A 364 -15.19 12.21 -1.60
N ALA A 365 -15.35 11.16 -2.40
CA ALA A 365 -15.57 11.25 -3.84
C ALA A 365 -16.93 10.64 -4.25
N PRO A 366 -17.61 11.20 -5.26
CA PRO A 366 -18.80 10.61 -5.87
C PRO A 366 -18.52 9.18 -6.37
N ALA A 367 -19.54 8.34 -6.44
CA ALA A 367 -19.42 6.94 -6.84
C ALA A 367 -18.64 6.73 -8.15
N ALA A 368 -18.86 7.62 -9.14
CA ALA A 368 -18.19 7.56 -10.43
C ALA A 368 -16.68 7.89 -10.39
N MET A 369 -16.19 8.56 -9.32
CA MET A 369 -14.80 9.05 -9.19
C MET A 369 -14.01 8.36 -8.05
N ARG A 370 -14.62 7.46 -7.28
CA ARG A 370 -13.99 6.85 -6.09
C ARG A 370 -12.66 6.17 -6.41
N SER A 371 -12.60 5.44 -7.50
CA SER A 371 -11.37 4.74 -7.91
C SER A 371 -10.25 5.71 -8.26
N GLN A 372 -10.55 6.81 -8.96
CA GLN A 372 -9.57 7.82 -9.31
C GLN A 372 -9.08 8.59 -8.07
N ALA A 373 -9.99 8.96 -7.16
CA ALA A 373 -9.63 9.63 -5.91
C ALA A 373 -8.69 8.76 -5.05
N VAL A 374 -8.99 7.45 -4.95
CA VAL A 374 -8.11 6.50 -4.25
C VAL A 374 -6.77 6.33 -4.98
N ALA A 375 -6.77 6.29 -6.32
CA ALA A 375 -5.53 6.20 -7.09
C ALA A 375 -4.63 7.44 -6.88
N ILE A 376 -5.21 8.65 -6.88
CA ILE A 376 -4.47 9.89 -6.60
C ILE A 376 -3.94 9.89 -5.16
N TYR A 377 -4.77 9.47 -4.20
CA TYR A 377 -4.32 9.30 -2.80
C TYR A 377 -3.12 8.35 -2.70
N LEU A 378 -3.18 7.17 -3.32
CA LEU A 378 -2.10 6.19 -3.30
C LEU A 378 -0.83 6.70 -3.99
N LEU A 379 -0.97 7.45 -5.09
CA LEU A 379 0.16 8.07 -5.77
C LEU A 379 0.87 9.07 -4.84
N CYS A 380 0.11 9.95 -4.19
CA CYS A 380 0.65 10.90 -3.21
C CYS A 380 1.27 10.17 -2.00
N ALA A 381 0.57 9.19 -1.44
CA ALA A 381 1.03 8.44 -0.28
C ALA A 381 2.33 7.66 -0.55
N ASN A 382 2.39 6.96 -1.68
CA ASN A 382 3.60 6.23 -2.09
C ASN A 382 4.75 7.19 -2.43
N GLY A 383 4.47 8.29 -3.12
CA GLY A 383 5.48 9.31 -3.42
C GLY A 383 6.10 9.89 -2.15
N ILE A 384 5.31 10.16 -1.12
CA ILE A 384 5.79 10.69 0.16
C ILE A 384 6.47 9.59 0.98
N GLY A 385 5.77 8.48 1.26
CA GLY A 385 6.21 7.47 2.22
C GLY A 385 7.31 6.56 1.69
N ILE A 386 7.21 6.12 0.44
CA ILE A 386 8.21 5.23 -0.18
C ILE A 386 9.28 6.03 -0.93
N GLY A 387 8.90 7.18 -1.53
CA GLY A 387 9.81 7.98 -2.34
C GLY A 387 10.60 9.00 -1.52
N PHE A 388 9.89 10.00 -0.99
CA PHE A 388 10.54 11.20 -0.46
C PHE A 388 11.15 11.00 0.94
N VAL A 389 10.44 10.40 1.88
CA VAL A 389 10.91 10.31 3.28
C VAL A 389 12.14 9.41 3.44
N PRO A 390 12.26 8.24 2.76
CA PRO A 390 13.48 7.44 2.82
C PRO A 390 14.72 8.17 2.31
N LEU A 391 14.57 9.19 1.46
CA LEU A 391 15.64 10.07 1.05
C LEU A 391 15.83 11.25 2.01
N LEU A 392 14.74 11.82 2.54
CA LEU A 392 14.81 12.99 3.43
C LEU A 392 15.54 12.68 4.75
N VAL A 393 15.31 11.52 5.33
CA VAL A 393 15.97 11.10 6.58
C VAL A 393 17.50 11.13 6.45
N PRO A 394 18.12 10.44 5.46
CA PRO A 394 19.57 10.47 5.32
C PRO A 394 20.11 11.83 4.84
N LEU A 395 19.35 12.62 4.08
CA LEU A 395 19.74 14.00 3.77
C LEU A 395 19.95 14.82 5.05
N LEU A 396 19.07 14.67 6.05
CA LEU A 396 19.26 15.32 7.36
C LEU A 396 20.50 14.77 8.09
N THR A 397 20.70 13.44 8.04
CA THR A 397 21.83 12.79 8.70
C THR A 397 23.17 13.24 8.12
N ASP A 398 23.30 13.22 6.77
CA ASP A 398 24.54 13.50 6.07
C ASP A 398 24.86 15.01 6.01
N PHE A 399 23.86 15.88 5.74
CA PHE A 399 24.07 17.29 5.43
C PHE A 399 23.70 18.28 6.55
N VAL A 400 22.88 17.86 7.53
CA VAL A 400 22.53 18.74 8.67
C VAL A 400 23.28 18.33 9.91
N PHE A 401 23.29 17.05 10.22
CA PHE A 401 23.95 16.54 11.43
C PHE A 401 25.41 16.13 11.19
N HIS A 402 25.78 15.77 9.96
CA HIS A 402 27.14 15.34 9.56
C HIS A 402 27.65 14.12 10.38
N ASP A 403 26.76 13.32 10.94
CA ASP A 403 27.09 12.18 11.79
C ASP A 403 26.11 11.03 11.56
N PRO A 404 26.57 9.85 11.06
CA PRO A 404 25.73 8.67 10.89
C PRO A 404 25.02 8.21 12.18
N MET A 405 25.60 8.48 13.36
CA MET A 405 25.01 8.18 14.68
C MET A 405 23.84 9.12 15.03
N ALA A 406 23.76 10.27 14.38
CA ALA A 406 22.67 11.22 14.54
C ALA A 406 21.38 10.82 13.78
N LEU A 407 21.33 9.62 13.17
CA LEU A 407 20.15 9.08 12.51
C LEU A 407 18.89 9.19 13.40
N ARG A 408 19.02 8.96 14.72
CA ARG A 408 17.95 9.12 15.71
C ARG A 408 17.30 10.51 15.67
N TYR A 409 18.10 11.55 15.49
CA TYR A 409 17.62 12.94 15.42
C TYR A 409 16.97 13.25 14.06
N SER A 410 17.46 12.69 12.97
CA SER A 410 16.83 12.81 11.67
C SER A 410 15.43 12.19 11.64
N LEU A 411 15.26 11.02 12.24
CA LEU A 411 13.96 10.34 12.39
C LEU A 411 13.01 11.16 13.27
N LEU A 412 13.53 11.76 14.35
CA LEU A 412 12.78 12.63 15.24
C LEU A 412 12.28 13.87 14.50
N VAL A 413 13.18 14.60 13.80
CA VAL A 413 12.85 15.82 13.06
C VAL A 413 11.76 15.56 12.03
N VAL A 414 11.88 14.49 11.22
CA VAL A 414 10.85 14.15 10.24
C VAL A 414 9.52 13.85 10.92
N SER A 415 9.52 13.11 12.03
CA SER A 415 8.29 12.77 12.77
C SER A 415 7.63 14.00 13.38
N VAL A 416 8.43 14.90 13.98
CA VAL A 416 7.94 16.14 14.62
C VAL A 416 7.38 17.12 13.59
N ILE A 417 7.98 17.21 12.39
CA ILE A 417 7.50 18.10 11.32
C ILE A 417 6.26 17.49 10.64
N ALA A 418 6.24 16.20 10.35
CA ALA A 418 5.12 15.55 9.66
C ALA A 418 3.83 15.59 10.50
N THR A 419 3.94 15.38 11.82
CA THR A 419 2.77 15.30 12.71
C THR A 419 1.87 16.55 12.65
N PRO A 420 2.36 17.79 12.89
CA PRO A 420 1.51 18.98 12.81
C PRO A 420 0.94 19.21 11.40
N ILE A 421 1.69 18.89 10.34
CA ILE A 421 1.19 19.00 8.97
C ILE A 421 -0.02 18.09 8.77
N ILE A 422 0.07 16.83 9.20
CA ILE A 422 -1.03 15.87 9.14
C ILE A 422 -2.23 16.39 9.92
N ILE A 423 -2.02 16.82 11.16
CA ILE A 423 -3.09 17.31 12.03
C ILE A 423 -3.76 18.55 11.44
N ILE A 424 -3.00 19.52 10.93
CA ILE A 424 -3.55 20.74 10.31
C ILE A 424 -4.39 20.38 9.09
N LEU A 425 -3.90 19.51 8.19
CA LEU A 425 -4.63 19.10 7.01
C LEU A 425 -5.94 18.37 7.36
N LEU A 426 -5.90 17.46 8.34
CA LEU A 426 -7.09 16.73 8.78
C LEU A 426 -8.07 17.62 9.55
N LEU A 427 -7.60 18.60 10.32
CA LEU A 427 -8.45 19.61 10.98
C LEU A 427 -9.16 20.47 9.94
N LEU A 428 -8.44 20.96 8.93
CA LEU A 428 -9.01 21.74 7.83
C LEU A 428 -10.05 20.93 7.02
N ALA A 429 -9.83 19.65 6.89
CA ALA A 429 -10.75 18.74 6.19
C ALA A 429 -12.00 18.41 6.99
N ARG A 430 -11.91 18.26 8.31
CA ARG A 430 -12.89 17.60 9.19
C ARG A 430 -14.34 18.06 8.99
N ARG A 431 -14.62 19.34 9.22
CA ARG A 431 -15.98 19.89 9.07
C ARG A 431 -16.44 19.95 7.61
N PRO A 432 -15.63 20.45 6.65
CA PRO A 432 -15.97 20.45 5.25
C PRO A 432 -16.21 19.05 4.66
N PHE A 433 -15.48 18.02 5.13
CA PHE A 433 -15.67 16.62 4.72
C PHE A 433 -17.08 16.13 5.07
N VAL A 434 -17.53 16.31 6.32
CA VAL A 434 -18.86 15.89 6.77
C VAL A 434 -19.96 16.59 5.97
N ALA A 435 -19.88 17.91 5.82
CA ALA A 435 -20.83 18.68 5.04
C ALA A 435 -20.89 18.23 3.56
N HIS A 436 -19.71 17.92 2.98
CA HIS A 436 -19.62 17.46 1.60
C HIS A 436 -20.20 16.05 1.41
N VAL A 437 -19.91 15.11 2.30
CA VAL A 437 -20.43 13.73 2.25
C VAL A 437 -21.95 13.73 2.42
N ASN A 438 -22.47 14.52 3.35
CA ASN A 438 -23.92 14.64 3.56
C ASN A 438 -24.64 15.29 2.37
N GLY A 439 -24.03 16.30 1.75
CA GLY A 439 -24.53 16.90 0.52
C GLY A 439 -24.64 15.90 -0.63
N MET A 440 -23.58 15.11 -0.87
CA MET A 440 -23.60 14.04 -1.89
C MET A 440 -24.66 12.97 -1.62
N SER A 441 -24.87 12.61 -0.36
CA SER A 441 -25.91 11.64 0.02
C SER A 441 -27.30 12.17 -0.21
N ALA A 442 -27.56 13.45 0.08
CA ALA A 442 -28.84 14.10 -0.18
C ALA A 442 -29.14 14.21 -1.69
N GLU A 443 -28.13 14.58 -2.50
CA GLU A 443 -28.25 14.62 -3.96
C GLU A 443 -28.56 13.23 -4.56
N ALA A 444 -27.89 12.18 -4.07
CA ALA A 444 -28.13 10.81 -4.50
C ALA A 444 -29.54 10.33 -4.16
N VAL A 445 -30.04 10.66 -2.97
CA VAL A 445 -31.43 10.35 -2.57
C VAL A 445 -32.46 11.13 -3.40
N ALA A 446 -32.18 12.40 -3.70
CA ALA A 446 -33.05 13.21 -4.55
C ALA A 446 -33.10 12.66 -5.98
N ALA A 447 -31.95 12.28 -6.55
CA ALA A 447 -31.88 11.67 -7.88
C ALA A 447 -32.65 10.34 -7.95
N ALA A 448 -32.47 9.46 -6.94
CA ALA A 448 -33.21 8.19 -6.88
C ALA A 448 -34.73 8.38 -6.75
N ARG A 449 -35.18 9.41 -6.01
CA ARG A 449 -36.62 9.75 -5.92
C ARG A 449 -37.16 10.29 -7.25
N ALA A 450 -36.39 11.12 -7.95
CA ALA A 450 -36.77 11.61 -9.26
C ALA A 450 -36.87 10.49 -10.30
N GLU A 451 -35.92 9.54 -10.27
CA GLU A 451 -35.95 8.36 -11.14
C GLU A 451 -37.17 7.46 -10.83
N ALA A 452 -37.46 7.22 -9.55
CA ALA A 452 -38.64 6.46 -9.13
C ALA A 452 -39.97 7.16 -9.52
N ALA A 453 -40.01 8.47 -9.45
CA ALA A 453 -41.19 9.24 -9.88
C ALA A 453 -41.43 9.20 -11.42
N ASN A 454 -40.36 9.05 -12.20
CA ASN A 454 -40.45 8.89 -13.66
C ASN A 454 -40.81 7.47 -14.11
N VAL A 455 -40.73 6.47 -13.24
CA VAL A 455 -40.98 5.05 -13.57
C VAL A 455 -42.44 4.65 -13.30
N ILE A 456 -43.24 5.46 -12.62
CA ILE A 456 -44.66 5.15 -12.33
C ILE A 456 -45.60 6.20 -12.96
N PRO A 457 -46.06 6.04 -14.21
CA PRO A 457 -47.39 6.45 -14.55
C PRO A 457 -48.34 5.34 -14.11
N LEU A 458 -49.00 5.52 -12.99
CA LEU A 458 -50.18 4.72 -12.68
C LEU A 458 -51.18 4.86 -13.82
N PRO A 459 -51.65 3.76 -14.43
CA PRO A 459 -52.75 3.86 -15.37
C PRO A 459 -53.96 4.43 -14.62
N THR A 460 -54.36 5.61 -14.99
CA THR A 460 -55.68 6.15 -14.58
C THR A 460 -56.74 5.17 -15.06
N THR A 461 -57.32 4.39 -14.17
CA THR A 461 -58.56 3.65 -14.46
C THR A 461 -59.64 4.68 -14.72
N ASN A 462 -59.82 5.02 -15.98
CA ASN A 462 -61.04 5.70 -16.42
C ASN A 462 -62.20 4.72 -16.19
N GLY A 463 -62.95 4.98 -15.12
CA GLY A 463 -64.20 4.31 -14.87
C GLY A 463 -65.20 4.56 -16.02
N ALA A 464 -65.38 3.56 -16.88
CA ALA A 464 -66.52 3.48 -17.75
C ALA A 464 -67.73 3.03 -16.93
N PRO A 465 -68.91 3.70 -16.98
CA PRO A 465 -70.09 3.24 -16.28
C PRO A 465 -70.65 2.01 -16.98
N LEU A 466 -70.89 0.97 -16.22
CA LEU A 466 -71.66 -0.21 -16.65
C LEU A 466 -73.06 0.19 -17.04
N ALA A 467 -73.44 0.00 -18.32
CA ALA A 467 -74.81 0.11 -18.77
C ALA A 467 -75.63 -1.08 -18.26
N PRO A 468 -76.92 -0.85 -17.84
CA PRO A 468 -77.76 -1.95 -17.38
C PRO A 468 -78.26 -2.77 -18.58
N GLN A 469 -78.07 -4.10 -18.47
CA GLN A 469 -78.74 -5.04 -19.37
C GLN A 469 -80.21 -5.19 -18.94
N THR A 470 -81.11 -4.87 -19.89
CA THR A 470 -82.52 -5.34 -19.93
C THR A 470 -82.62 -6.48 -20.90
#